data_664ccca6b89d6c3386fecb245d4f9e1c
#
_entry.id   664ccca6b89d6c3386fecb245d4f9e1c
#
_cell.length_a   1.000
_cell.length_b   1.000
_cell.length_c   1.000
_cell.angle_alpha   90.00
_cell.angle_beta   90.00
_cell.angle_gamma   90.00
#
_symmetry.space_group_name_H-M   'P 1'
#
loop_
_entity.id
_entity.type
_entity.pdbx_description
1 polymer ?
#
loop_
_entity_poly.entity_id
_entity_poly.type
_entity_poly.pdbx_seq_one_letter_code
_entity_poly.pdbx_strand_id
1 'polypeptide(L)'
;MNKKKRDTLYSVWTIMILFSVLLVLFALLFSSFTKDYSSKTAKTAAAAASAPATATDAGVQALKTAALLTETADAGDDYINRMTFLSDATTLGLKTNGLLKDRTETTKVLSTADGELSLAGINTAVVAYGGESVPVADAVKAAAPDILVVTLGENGAAFMGQDYFVSEYTALLKSLKTAAPNAVIICNSILPVSKAYAGNNSMNADIIRQANNWIQQAASDNGCKYADSFTALCGDDGYLMANYDSGDGLKPNSNGLNAMLSYLRTHAAQ
;
A
#
# COMPACT_ATOMS: atom_id res chain seq x y z
N MET A 1 -16.78 14.43 60.97
CA MET A 1 -16.72 13.82 59.62
C MET A 1 -17.24 12.38 59.74
N ASN A 2 -18.29 12.02 58.99
CA ASN A 2 -18.98 10.75 59.15
C ASN A 2 -18.10 9.60 58.67
N LYS A 3 -18.07 8.45 59.37
CA LYS A 3 -17.20 7.29 59.09
C LYS A 3 -17.21 6.88 57.60
N LYS A 4 -18.38 6.92 56.99
CA LYS A 4 -18.58 6.62 55.55
C LYS A 4 -17.83 7.57 54.59
N LYS A 5 -17.70 8.85 54.92
CA LYS A 5 -16.92 9.85 54.15
C LYS A 5 -15.42 9.64 54.26
N ARG A 6 -14.95 9.14 55.40
CA ARG A 6 -13.55 8.87 55.68
C ARG A 6 -13.10 7.62 54.90
N ASP A 7 -13.91 6.56 54.87
CA ASP A 7 -13.59 5.32 54.18
C ASP A 7 -13.58 5.53 52.65
N THR A 8 -14.47 6.35 52.11
CA THR A 8 -14.46 6.76 50.70
C THR A 8 -13.19 7.57 50.34
N LEU A 9 -12.75 8.45 51.23
CA LEU A 9 -11.56 9.27 50.99
C LEU A 9 -10.29 8.41 50.99
N TYR A 10 -10.16 7.43 51.87
CA TYR A 10 -9.05 6.49 51.88
C TYR A 10 -9.05 5.59 50.62
N SER A 11 -10.22 5.16 50.15
CA SER A 11 -10.33 4.37 48.91
C SER A 11 -9.87 5.17 47.69
N VAL A 12 -10.25 6.45 47.55
CA VAL A 12 -9.80 7.31 46.45
C VAL A 12 -8.28 7.55 46.49
N TRP A 13 -7.73 7.80 47.69
CA TRP A 13 -6.28 7.99 47.85
C TRP A 13 -5.49 6.73 47.52
N THR A 14 -5.96 5.55 47.92
CA THR A 14 -5.31 4.27 47.56
C THR A 14 -5.34 4.03 46.06
N ILE A 15 -6.44 4.30 45.36
CA ILE A 15 -6.54 4.18 43.90
C ILE A 15 -5.59 5.15 43.21
N MET A 16 -5.48 6.41 43.66
CA MET A 16 -4.54 7.36 43.06
C MET A 16 -3.08 6.95 43.25
N ILE A 17 -2.72 6.41 44.42
CA ILE A 17 -1.35 5.92 44.66
C ILE A 17 -1.03 4.72 43.77
N LEU A 18 -1.96 3.76 43.65
CA LEU A 18 -1.79 2.59 42.76
C LEU A 18 -1.64 3.01 41.31
N PHE A 19 -2.42 4.00 40.86
CA PHE A 19 -2.34 4.50 39.48
C PHE A 19 -1.01 5.22 39.21
N SER A 20 -0.50 6.00 40.21
CA SER A 20 0.83 6.66 40.12
C SER A 20 1.96 5.65 40.04
N VAL A 21 1.91 4.59 40.85
CA VAL A 21 2.92 3.50 40.81
C VAL A 21 2.90 2.78 39.48
N LEU A 22 1.70 2.51 38.94
CA LEU A 22 1.55 1.86 37.63
C LEU A 22 2.13 2.71 36.49
N LEU A 23 1.93 4.04 36.53
CA LEU A 23 2.51 4.98 35.56
C LEU A 23 4.03 5.02 35.63
N VAL A 24 4.60 5.00 36.82
CA VAL A 24 6.07 4.98 36.99
C VAL A 24 6.66 3.65 36.48
N LEU A 25 6.02 2.52 36.79
CA LEU A 25 6.44 1.21 36.26
C LEU A 25 6.35 1.15 34.74
N PHE A 26 5.27 1.70 34.15
CA PHE A 26 5.13 1.77 32.71
C PHE A 26 6.22 2.65 32.07
N ALA A 27 6.54 3.82 32.67
CA ALA A 27 7.59 4.68 32.17
C ALA A 27 8.99 4.02 32.25
N LEU A 28 9.27 3.26 33.31
CA LEU A 28 10.53 2.50 33.45
C LEU A 28 10.64 1.36 32.45
N LEU A 29 9.57 0.62 32.20
CA LEU A 29 9.52 -0.44 31.18
C LEU A 29 9.69 0.13 29.79
N PHE A 30 9.00 1.24 29.49
CA PHE A 30 9.11 1.92 28.20
C PHE A 30 10.51 2.49 27.95
N SER A 31 11.15 3.09 28.99
CA SER A 31 12.53 3.58 28.93
C SER A 31 13.54 2.46 28.71
N SER A 32 13.32 1.28 29.27
CA SER A 32 14.19 0.11 29.05
C SER A 32 14.03 -0.43 27.62
N PHE A 33 12.79 -0.45 27.11
CA PHE A 33 12.50 -0.90 25.74
C PHE A 33 13.10 0.04 24.68
N THR A 34 13.01 1.36 24.88
CA THR A 34 13.59 2.35 23.96
C THR A 34 15.12 2.34 23.98
N LYS A 35 15.76 2.09 25.10
CA LYS A 35 17.22 1.93 25.19
C LYS A 35 17.74 0.71 24.43
N ASP A 36 17.05 -0.43 24.54
CA ASP A 36 17.43 -1.67 23.83
C ASP A 36 17.21 -1.54 22.33
N TYR A 37 16.15 -0.85 21.90
CA TYR A 37 15.86 -0.58 20.50
C TYR A 37 16.90 0.37 19.88
N SER A 38 17.25 1.44 20.58
CA SER A 38 18.25 2.42 20.12
C SER A 38 19.67 1.81 20.03
N SER A 39 20.04 0.90 20.95
CA SER A 39 21.35 0.23 20.89
C SER A 39 21.45 -0.81 19.78
N LYS A 40 20.36 -1.49 19.44
CA LYS A 40 20.30 -2.42 18.30
C LYS A 40 20.38 -1.69 16.97
N THR A 41 19.64 -0.59 16.80
CA THR A 41 19.69 0.24 15.57
C THR A 41 21.05 0.87 15.34
N ALA A 42 21.70 1.38 16.39
CA ALA A 42 23.05 1.94 16.27
C ALA A 42 24.10 0.88 15.89
N LYS A 43 23.97 -0.35 16.39
CA LYS A 43 24.89 -1.44 16.06
C LYS A 43 24.68 -1.98 14.65
N THR A 44 23.42 -1.96 14.14
CA THR A 44 23.10 -2.33 12.75
C THR A 44 23.55 -1.27 11.76
N ALA A 45 23.43 0.02 12.12
CA ALA A 45 23.92 1.12 11.29
C ALA A 45 25.45 1.16 11.20
N ALA A 46 26.16 0.85 12.30
CA ALA A 46 27.62 0.78 12.30
C ALA A 46 28.18 -0.43 11.52
N ALA A 47 27.44 -1.54 11.46
CA ALA A 47 27.81 -2.72 10.67
C ALA A 47 27.53 -2.51 9.16
N ALA A 48 26.55 -1.67 8.81
CA ALA A 48 26.24 -1.32 7.41
C ALA A 48 27.24 -0.34 6.80
N ALA A 49 27.99 0.41 7.62
CA ALA A 49 28.96 1.41 7.15
C ALA A 49 30.34 0.83 6.73
N SER A 50 30.56 -0.48 6.85
CA SER A 50 31.88 -1.12 6.57
C SER A 50 31.88 -2.15 5.43
N ALA A 51 30.81 -2.25 4.63
CA ALA A 51 30.79 -3.11 3.44
C ALA A 51 31.03 -2.30 2.15
N PRO A 52 31.76 -2.82 1.14
CA PRO A 52 32.00 -2.11 -0.11
C PRO A 52 30.68 -1.97 -0.91
N ALA A 53 30.18 -0.74 -0.96
CA ALA A 53 28.84 -0.38 -1.46
C ALA A 53 28.64 -0.47 -3.00
N THR A 54 29.70 -0.73 -3.79
CA THR A 54 29.69 -0.49 -5.24
C THR A 54 29.14 -1.63 -6.11
N ALA A 55 29.16 -2.87 -5.65
CA ALA A 55 28.67 -3.99 -6.46
C ALA A 55 27.18 -4.33 -6.21
N THR A 56 26.66 -4.01 -5.03
CA THR A 56 25.28 -4.28 -4.62
C THR A 56 24.29 -3.26 -5.22
N ASP A 57 24.66 -1.97 -5.26
CA ASP A 57 23.79 -0.91 -5.75
C ASP A 57 23.54 -1.01 -7.27
N ALA A 58 24.56 -1.35 -8.07
CA ALA A 58 24.39 -1.55 -9.51
C ALA A 58 23.51 -2.77 -9.82
N GLY A 59 23.63 -3.85 -9.05
CA GLY A 59 22.78 -5.03 -9.18
C GLY A 59 21.32 -4.75 -8.81
N VAL A 60 21.09 -4.08 -7.69
CA VAL A 60 19.75 -3.69 -7.25
C VAL A 60 19.08 -2.74 -8.25
N GLN A 61 19.83 -1.77 -8.77
CA GLN A 61 19.31 -0.83 -9.77
C GLN A 61 18.97 -1.54 -11.10
N ALA A 62 19.79 -2.49 -11.53
CA ALA A 62 19.52 -3.28 -12.74
C ALA A 62 18.24 -4.13 -12.58
N LEU A 63 18.03 -4.74 -11.41
CA LEU A 63 16.83 -5.52 -11.12
C LEU A 63 15.58 -4.62 -11.09
N LYS A 64 15.64 -3.46 -10.45
CA LYS A 64 14.56 -2.48 -10.44
C LYS A 64 14.17 -2.04 -11.85
N THR A 65 15.15 -1.80 -12.71
CA THR A 65 14.94 -1.45 -14.11
C THR A 65 14.28 -2.60 -14.88
N ALA A 66 14.64 -3.85 -14.60
CA ALA A 66 14.05 -5.03 -15.24
C ALA A 66 12.59 -5.30 -14.83
N ALA A 67 12.19 -4.86 -13.62
CA ALA A 67 10.79 -4.95 -13.17
C ALA A 67 9.90 -3.87 -13.79
N LEU A 68 10.45 -2.68 -14.08
CA LEU A 68 9.72 -1.56 -14.64
C LEU A 68 9.19 -1.90 -16.05
N LEU A 69 7.88 -1.73 -16.23
CA LEU A 69 7.26 -1.80 -17.55
C LEU A 69 7.68 -0.56 -18.36
N THR A 70 8.14 -0.81 -19.56
CA THR A 70 8.55 0.24 -20.51
C THR A 70 7.49 0.42 -21.59
N GLU A 71 7.53 1.55 -22.27
CA GLU A 71 6.58 1.86 -23.33
C GLU A 71 6.62 0.79 -24.45
N THR A 72 5.42 0.40 -24.88
CA THR A 72 5.16 -0.58 -25.96
C THR A 72 4.14 0.02 -26.92
N ALA A 73 3.90 -0.64 -28.05
CA ALA A 73 2.69 -0.39 -28.84
C ALA A 73 1.45 -0.61 -27.97
N ASP A 74 0.39 0.16 -28.23
CA ASP A 74 -0.89 0.01 -27.52
C ASP A 74 -1.45 -1.40 -27.71
N ALA A 75 -1.55 -2.16 -26.63
CA ALA A 75 -2.04 -3.52 -26.62
C ALA A 75 -3.58 -3.64 -26.73
N GLY A 76 -4.28 -2.51 -26.74
CA GLY A 76 -5.73 -2.43 -26.92
C GLY A 76 -6.55 -2.85 -25.70
N ASP A 77 -7.86 -2.81 -25.89
CA ASP A 77 -8.80 -3.12 -24.80
C ASP A 77 -8.80 -4.60 -24.41
N ASP A 78 -8.45 -5.49 -25.32
CA ASP A 78 -8.35 -6.93 -25.02
C ASP A 78 -7.25 -7.23 -23.98
N TYR A 79 -6.22 -6.42 -23.93
CA TYR A 79 -5.20 -6.51 -22.87
C TYR A 79 -5.78 -6.15 -21.50
N ILE A 80 -6.56 -5.08 -21.42
CA ILE A 80 -7.26 -4.67 -20.18
C ILE A 80 -8.31 -5.72 -19.78
N ASN A 81 -9.02 -6.30 -20.73
CA ASN A 81 -10.03 -7.32 -20.48
C ASN A 81 -9.48 -8.61 -19.84
N ARG A 82 -8.17 -8.85 -19.93
CA ARG A 82 -7.46 -9.97 -19.27
C ARG A 82 -7.03 -9.64 -17.84
N MET A 83 -7.17 -8.38 -17.41
CA MET A 83 -6.74 -7.94 -16.09
C MET A 83 -7.80 -8.20 -15.03
N THR A 84 -7.34 -8.54 -13.84
CA THR A 84 -8.06 -8.42 -12.57
C THR A 84 -7.29 -7.43 -11.70
N PHE A 85 -7.99 -6.58 -10.98
CA PHE A 85 -7.41 -5.51 -10.18
C PHE A 85 -7.62 -5.82 -8.69
N LEU A 86 -6.55 -5.86 -7.92
CA LEU A 86 -6.61 -5.81 -6.46
C LEU A 86 -6.42 -4.34 -6.06
N SER A 87 -7.49 -3.73 -5.56
CA SER A 87 -7.63 -2.27 -5.50
C SER A 87 -7.85 -1.76 -4.09
N ASP A 88 -7.09 -0.73 -3.71
CA ASP A 88 -7.44 0.19 -2.62
C ASP A 88 -8.50 1.22 -3.06
N ALA A 89 -8.77 2.21 -2.21
CA ALA A 89 -9.76 3.25 -2.46
C ALA A 89 -9.50 4.06 -3.75
N THR A 90 -8.23 4.21 -4.15
CA THR A 90 -7.84 5.08 -5.28
C THR A 90 -8.22 4.51 -6.64
N THR A 91 -8.30 3.18 -6.78
CA THR A 91 -8.65 2.51 -8.04
C THR A 91 -10.01 1.82 -8.01
N LEU A 92 -10.75 1.88 -6.91
CA LEU A 92 -12.11 1.33 -6.80
C LEU A 92 -13.07 1.91 -7.85
N GLY A 93 -12.83 3.12 -8.31
CA GLY A 93 -13.58 3.77 -9.39
C GLY A 93 -13.61 2.98 -10.71
N LEU A 94 -12.68 2.06 -10.93
CA LEU A 94 -12.73 1.13 -12.07
C LEU A 94 -14.04 0.33 -12.07
N LYS A 95 -14.51 -0.07 -10.88
CA LYS A 95 -15.78 -0.77 -10.67
C LYS A 95 -16.95 0.19 -10.61
N THR A 96 -16.89 1.18 -9.72
CA THR A 96 -18.04 2.05 -9.42
C THR A 96 -18.42 2.99 -10.56
N ASN A 97 -17.46 3.35 -11.42
CA ASN A 97 -17.70 4.21 -12.59
C ASN A 97 -17.92 3.40 -13.88
N GLY A 98 -17.95 2.06 -13.81
CA GLY A 98 -18.22 1.20 -14.95
C GLY A 98 -17.22 1.34 -16.09
N LEU A 99 -15.92 1.45 -15.78
CA LEU A 99 -14.86 1.70 -16.77
C LEU A 99 -14.32 0.43 -17.45
N LEU A 100 -14.62 -0.74 -16.90
CA LEU A 100 -14.24 -2.02 -17.49
C LEU A 100 -15.36 -2.53 -18.41
N LYS A 101 -15.02 -3.49 -19.28
CA LYS A 101 -15.90 -3.98 -20.36
C LYS A 101 -17.31 -4.35 -19.90
N ASP A 102 -17.43 -4.95 -18.73
CA ASP A 102 -18.70 -5.44 -18.20
C ASP A 102 -19.62 -4.33 -17.67
N ARG A 103 -19.09 -3.13 -17.43
CA ARG A 103 -19.78 -1.89 -16.97
C ARG A 103 -20.71 -2.04 -15.77
N THR A 104 -20.78 -3.21 -15.18
CA THR A 104 -21.59 -3.57 -14.02
C THR A 104 -20.69 -3.98 -12.88
N GLU A 105 -21.25 -4.50 -11.80
CA GLU A 105 -20.46 -5.08 -10.69
C GLU A 105 -19.47 -6.12 -11.22
N THR A 106 -18.28 -5.65 -11.56
CA THR A 106 -17.29 -6.55 -12.14
C THR A 106 -16.59 -7.34 -11.03
N THR A 107 -16.50 -8.66 -11.22
CA THR A 107 -15.65 -9.55 -10.42
C THR A 107 -14.17 -9.33 -10.67
N LYS A 108 -13.83 -8.44 -11.61
CA LYS A 108 -12.44 -8.10 -11.97
C LYS A 108 -11.82 -7.03 -11.07
N VAL A 109 -12.58 -6.41 -10.17
CA VAL A 109 -12.05 -5.47 -9.18
C VAL A 109 -12.28 -6.05 -7.79
N LEU A 110 -11.21 -6.53 -7.18
CA LEU A 110 -11.18 -7.11 -5.85
C LEU A 110 -10.84 -5.99 -4.85
N SER A 111 -11.76 -5.70 -3.95
CA SER A 111 -11.57 -4.73 -2.85
C SER A 111 -12.44 -5.14 -1.67
N THR A 112 -12.23 -4.51 -0.52
CA THR A 112 -13.17 -4.63 0.61
C THR A 112 -14.54 -4.07 0.25
N ALA A 113 -15.57 -4.40 1.01
CA ALA A 113 -16.93 -3.91 0.75
C ALA A 113 -17.04 -2.38 0.83
N ASP A 114 -16.24 -1.76 1.70
CA ASP A 114 -16.13 -0.30 1.86
C ASP A 114 -15.10 0.34 0.91
N GLY A 115 -14.31 -0.47 0.20
CA GLY A 115 -13.25 0.00 -0.70
C GLY A 115 -11.95 0.39 -0.03
N GLU A 116 -11.82 0.23 1.28
CA GLU A 116 -10.67 0.67 2.09
C GLU A 116 -9.63 -0.44 2.29
N LEU A 117 -9.31 -1.21 1.24
CA LEU A 117 -8.30 -2.25 1.33
C LEU A 117 -6.93 -1.65 1.65
N SER A 118 -6.32 -2.09 2.73
CA SER A 118 -5.04 -1.56 3.23
C SER A 118 -3.92 -2.59 3.13
N LEU A 119 -2.69 -2.12 2.89
CA LEU A 119 -1.51 -2.97 2.94
C LEU A 119 -1.26 -3.49 4.36
N ALA A 120 -1.46 -2.67 5.38
CA ALA A 120 -1.39 -3.11 6.77
C ALA A 120 -2.47 -4.16 7.05
N GLY A 121 -2.06 -5.37 7.42
CA GLY A 121 -2.99 -6.48 7.69
C GLY A 121 -3.55 -7.16 6.44
N ILE A 122 -2.99 -6.91 5.26
CA ILE A 122 -3.45 -7.48 3.99
C ILE A 122 -3.56 -9.01 4.00
N ASN A 123 -2.71 -9.70 4.75
CA ASN A 123 -2.69 -11.16 4.84
C ASN A 123 -3.91 -11.74 5.56
N THR A 124 -4.65 -10.93 6.31
CA THR A 124 -5.91 -11.30 6.98
C THR A 124 -7.12 -10.57 6.40
N ALA A 125 -6.91 -9.71 5.43
CA ALA A 125 -7.96 -8.94 4.79
C ALA A 125 -8.89 -9.84 3.97
N VAL A 126 -10.17 -9.45 3.93
CA VAL A 126 -11.18 -10.07 3.08
C VAL A 126 -11.65 -9.07 2.02
N VAL A 127 -11.99 -9.58 0.84
CA VAL A 127 -12.53 -8.80 -0.26
C VAL A 127 -13.90 -9.33 -0.67
N ALA A 128 -14.71 -8.48 -1.27
CA ALA A 128 -16.01 -8.86 -1.81
C ALA A 128 -15.80 -9.63 -3.13
N TYR A 129 -16.22 -10.90 -3.18
CA TYR A 129 -16.17 -11.73 -4.38
C TYR A 129 -17.35 -12.71 -4.40
N GLY A 130 -18.08 -12.77 -5.53
CA GLY A 130 -19.23 -13.67 -5.68
C GLY A 130 -20.40 -13.41 -4.71
N GLY A 131 -20.48 -12.21 -4.14
CA GLY A 131 -21.51 -11.85 -3.14
C GLY A 131 -21.10 -12.17 -1.69
N GLU A 132 -19.92 -12.70 -1.47
CA GLU A 132 -19.38 -13.06 -0.15
C GLU A 132 -18.10 -12.26 0.17
N SER A 133 -17.73 -12.25 1.46
CA SER A 133 -16.44 -11.75 1.93
C SER A 133 -15.47 -12.92 2.07
N VAL A 134 -14.44 -12.94 1.23
CA VAL A 134 -13.47 -14.04 1.20
C VAL A 134 -12.03 -13.50 1.35
N PRO A 135 -11.09 -14.30 1.87
CA PRO A 135 -9.68 -13.90 1.93
C PRO A 135 -9.15 -13.49 0.55
N VAL A 136 -8.27 -12.50 0.52
CA VAL A 136 -7.69 -11.95 -0.73
C VAL A 136 -7.13 -13.07 -1.63
N ALA A 137 -6.35 -14.00 -1.07
CA ALA A 137 -5.74 -15.09 -1.83
C ALA A 137 -6.81 -16.03 -2.44
N ASP A 138 -7.89 -16.29 -1.71
CA ASP A 138 -8.98 -17.16 -2.19
C ASP A 138 -9.77 -16.49 -3.32
N ALA A 139 -10.02 -15.16 -3.20
CA ALA A 139 -10.63 -14.39 -4.27
C ALA A 139 -9.78 -14.39 -5.54
N VAL A 140 -8.46 -14.17 -5.41
CA VAL A 140 -7.53 -14.19 -6.55
C VAL A 140 -7.47 -15.58 -7.17
N LYS A 141 -7.42 -16.63 -6.36
CA LYS A 141 -7.46 -18.02 -6.85
C LYS A 141 -8.75 -18.31 -7.62
N ALA A 142 -9.90 -17.88 -7.10
CA ALA A 142 -11.19 -18.08 -7.75
C ALA A 142 -11.35 -17.23 -9.03
N ALA A 143 -10.80 -16.01 -9.06
CA ALA A 143 -10.79 -15.14 -10.23
C ALA A 143 -9.88 -15.68 -11.35
N ALA A 144 -8.87 -16.48 -11.02
CA ALA A 144 -7.90 -17.07 -11.94
C ALA A 144 -7.41 -16.09 -13.03
N PRO A 145 -6.85 -14.94 -12.66
CA PRO A 145 -6.48 -13.91 -13.63
C PRO A 145 -5.31 -14.32 -14.50
N ASP A 146 -5.31 -13.90 -15.78
CA ASP A 146 -4.09 -13.93 -16.63
C ASP A 146 -3.11 -12.85 -16.16
N ILE A 147 -3.65 -11.66 -15.83
CA ILE A 147 -2.88 -10.50 -15.36
C ILE A 147 -3.55 -9.98 -14.09
N LEU A 148 -2.78 -9.88 -13.02
CA LEU A 148 -3.22 -9.30 -11.75
C LEU A 148 -2.52 -7.97 -11.51
N VAL A 149 -3.29 -6.88 -11.54
CA VAL A 149 -2.79 -5.53 -11.24
C VAL A 149 -3.06 -5.25 -9.77
N VAL A 150 -2.02 -4.92 -9.01
CA VAL A 150 -2.10 -4.65 -7.57
C VAL A 150 -1.83 -3.17 -7.33
N THR A 151 -2.84 -2.42 -6.90
CA THR A 151 -2.72 -1.02 -6.46
C THR A 151 -3.03 -0.98 -4.98
N LEU A 152 -1.98 -0.96 -4.16
CA LEU A 152 -2.07 -0.95 -2.70
C LEU A 152 -0.90 -0.15 -2.12
N GLY A 153 -1.14 0.45 -0.97
CA GLY A 153 -0.10 1.11 -0.17
C GLY A 153 -0.40 2.56 0.14
N GLU A 154 -1.42 3.16 -0.47
CA GLU A 154 -1.83 4.53 -0.18
C GLU A 154 -2.05 4.70 1.34
N ASN A 155 -2.86 3.89 1.96
CA ASN A 155 -3.16 3.94 3.40
C ASN A 155 -1.94 3.69 4.31
N GLY A 156 -0.83 3.15 3.78
CA GLY A 156 0.37 2.81 4.53
C GLY A 156 1.54 3.75 4.32
N ALA A 157 1.62 4.41 3.18
CA ALA A 157 2.81 5.14 2.74
C ALA A 157 3.30 6.21 3.73
N ALA A 158 2.39 6.93 4.40
CA ALA A 158 2.72 7.98 5.35
C ALA A 158 3.07 7.49 6.76
N PHE A 159 2.75 6.23 7.10
CA PHE A 159 2.80 5.73 8.49
C PHE A 159 3.68 4.49 8.67
N MET A 160 3.90 3.71 7.61
CA MET A 160 4.73 2.50 7.66
C MET A 160 6.18 2.87 7.36
N GLY A 161 7.10 2.40 8.21
CA GLY A 161 8.53 2.44 7.86
C GLY A 161 8.84 1.49 6.71
N GLN A 162 9.92 1.75 5.98
CA GLN A 162 10.33 1.00 4.78
C GLN A 162 10.36 -0.52 5.01
N ASP A 163 11.03 -0.98 6.06
CA ASP A 163 11.21 -2.42 6.31
C ASP A 163 9.87 -3.12 6.49
N TYR A 164 8.94 -2.49 7.22
CA TYR A 164 7.62 -3.04 7.44
C TYR A 164 6.77 -3.00 6.17
N PHE A 165 6.78 -1.90 5.43
CA PHE A 165 6.08 -1.77 4.16
C PHE A 165 6.53 -2.83 3.15
N VAL A 166 7.84 -2.96 2.94
CA VAL A 166 8.42 -3.94 1.99
C VAL A 166 8.15 -5.38 2.45
N SER A 167 8.18 -5.63 3.77
CA SER A 167 7.85 -6.96 4.32
C SER A 167 6.41 -7.36 4.03
N GLU A 168 5.44 -6.49 4.32
CA GLU A 168 4.01 -6.74 4.06
C GLU A 168 3.73 -6.88 2.56
N TYR A 169 4.32 -6.02 1.73
CA TYR A 169 4.16 -6.09 0.29
C TYR A 169 4.75 -7.40 -0.28
N THR A 170 5.93 -7.81 0.20
CA THR A 170 6.57 -9.07 -0.18
C THR A 170 5.74 -10.28 0.24
N ALA A 171 5.18 -10.27 1.45
CA ALA A 171 4.30 -11.34 1.93
C ALA A 171 3.04 -11.45 1.07
N LEU A 172 2.43 -10.33 0.72
CA LEU A 172 1.32 -10.26 -0.22
C LEU A 172 1.69 -10.88 -1.57
N LEU A 173 2.78 -10.44 -2.21
CA LEU A 173 3.19 -10.94 -3.53
C LEU A 173 3.42 -12.46 -3.53
N LYS A 174 4.03 -13.01 -2.48
CA LYS A 174 4.21 -14.46 -2.32
C LYS A 174 2.88 -15.19 -2.22
N SER A 175 1.92 -14.65 -1.47
CA SER A 175 0.58 -15.20 -1.34
C SER A 175 -0.16 -15.19 -2.69
N LEU A 176 -0.11 -14.07 -3.42
CA LEU A 176 -0.74 -13.92 -4.74
C LEU A 176 -0.13 -14.87 -5.78
N LYS A 177 1.20 -15.03 -5.79
CA LYS A 177 1.89 -16.01 -6.68
C LYS A 177 1.48 -17.44 -6.36
N THR A 178 1.22 -17.76 -5.10
CA THR A 178 0.72 -19.07 -4.71
C THR A 178 -0.73 -19.28 -5.15
N ALA A 179 -1.57 -18.25 -5.03
CA ALA A 179 -2.98 -18.27 -5.40
C ALA A 179 -3.19 -18.33 -6.92
N ALA A 180 -2.35 -17.63 -7.70
CA ALA A 180 -2.42 -17.54 -9.16
C ALA A 180 -1.02 -17.73 -9.79
N PRO A 181 -0.48 -18.95 -9.81
CA PRO A 181 0.92 -19.21 -10.22
C PRO A 181 1.22 -18.88 -11.67
N ASN A 182 0.21 -18.83 -12.53
CA ASN A 182 0.35 -18.54 -13.97
C ASN A 182 0.07 -17.06 -14.28
N ALA A 183 -0.38 -16.25 -13.31
CA ALA A 183 -0.69 -14.85 -13.54
C ALA A 183 0.59 -14.01 -13.68
N VAL A 184 0.57 -13.06 -14.60
CA VAL A 184 1.53 -11.94 -14.58
C VAL A 184 1.08 -10.96 -13.51
N ILE A 185 1.86 -10.78 -12.46
CA ILE A 185 1.56 -9.81 -11.40
C ILE A 185 2.24 -8.49 -11.75
N ILE A 186 1.43 -7.42 -11.84
CA ILE A 186 1.86 -6.05 -12.07
C ILE A 186 1.59 -5.26 -10.78
N CYS A 187 2.63 -4.86 -10.08
CA CYS A 187 2.56 -3.91 -8.98
C CYS A 187 2.39 -2.52 -9.58
N ASN A 188 1.20 -1.95 -9.46
CA ASN A 188 0.94 -0.60 -9.91
C ASN A 188 1.37 0.41 -8.83
N SER A 189 1.91 1.54 -9.23
CA SER A 189 2.30 2.60 -8.30
C SER A 189 1.09 3.11 -7.50
N ILE A 190 1.32 3.60 -6.28
CA ILE A 190 0.38 4.49 -5.59
C ILE A 190 0.18 5.71 -6.48
N LEU A 191 -1.07 6.09 -6.70
CA LEU A 191 -1.42 7.21 -7.56
C LEU A 191 -1.14 8.56 -6.88
N PRO A 192 -0.94 9.64 -7.64
CA PRO A 192 -0.71 10.95 -7.06
C PRO A 192 -1.97 11.49 -6.36
N VAL A 193 -1.77 12.31 -5.34
CA VAL A 193 -2.83 13.09 -4.67
C VAL A 193 -2.80 14.54 -5.14
N SER A 194 -3.90 15.28 -4.98
CA SER A 194 -3.93 16.70 -5.30
C SER A 194 -3.09 17.50 -4.31
N LYS A 195 -2.63 18.68 -4.74
CA LYS A 195 -1.86 19.59 -3.89
C LYS A 195 -2.67 20.07 -2.67
N ALA A 196 -3.98 20.24 -2.83
CA ALA A 196 -4.87 20.62 -1.75
C ALA A 196 -4.99 19.50 -0.70
N TYR A 197 -5.10 18.24 -1.13
CA TYR A 197 -5.10 17.07 -0.24
C TYR A 197 -3.80 16.97 0.54
N ALA A 198 -2.67 17.06 -0.14
CA ALA A 198 -1.34 17.00 0.46
C ALA A 198 -1.09 18.10 1.51
N GLY A 199 -1.65 19.28 1.32
CA GLY A 199 -1.55 20.38 2.27
C GLY A 199 -2.30 20.16 3.59
N ASN A 200 -3.28 19.27 3.61
CA ASN A 200 -4.14 18.99 4.76
C ASN A 200 -3.90 17.59 5.36
N ASN A 201 -3.08 16.76 4.73
CA ASN A 201 -2.86 15.37 5.14
C ASN A 201 -1.37 15.05 5.18
N SER A 202 -1.03 13.94 5.83
CA SER A 202 0.37 13.45 5.92
C SER A 202 0.90 12.92 4.59
N MET A 203 0.04 12.71 3.58
CA MET A 203 0.41 12.19 2.28
C MET A 203 0.79 13.33 1.32
N ASN A 204 1.97 13.26 0.73
CA ASN A 204 2.44 14.24 -0.27
C ASN A 204 3.24 13.52 -1.39
N ALA A 205 3.60 14.26 -2.43
CA ALA A 205 4.29 13.71 -3.61
C ALA A 205 5.60 12.98 -3.26
N ASP A 206 6.38 13.47 -2.30
CA ASP A 206 7.66 12.86 -1.94
C ASP A 206 7.46 11.54 -1.18
N ILE A 207 6.52 11.49 -0.26
CA ILE A 207 6.14 10.26 0.46
C ILE A 207 5.62 9.21 -0.53
N ILE A 208 4.77 9.60 -1.48
CA ILE A 208 4.26 8.68 -2.50
C ILE A 208 5.39 8.17 -3.38
N ARG A 209 6.29 9.02 -3.87
CA ARG A 209 7.45 8.59 -4.66
C ARG A 209 8.35 7.64 -3.87
N GLN A 210 8.57 7.92 -2.59
CA GLN A 210 9.35 7.03 -1.73
C GLN A 210 8.70 5.66 -1.60
N ALA A 211 7.39 5.60 -1.31
CA ALA A 211 6.65 4.34 -1.23
C ALA A 211 6.62 3.60 -2.57
N ASN A 212 6.50 4.31 -3.68
CA ASN A 212 6.56 3.73 -5.03
C ASN A 212 7.93 3.09 -5.32
N ASN A 213 9.03 3.67 -4.82
CA ASN A 213 10.34 3.03 -4.88
C ASN A 213 10.40 1.73 -4.07
N TRP A 214 9.69 1.65 -2.92
CA TRP A 214 9.58 0.42 -2.13
C TRP A 214 8.74 -0.65 -2.84
N ILE A 215 7.65 -0.26 -3.49
CA ILE A 215 6.82 -1.16 -4.31
C ILE A 215 7.63 -1.71 -5.49
N GLN A 216 8.36 -0.85 -6.20
CA GLN A 216 9.22 -1.28 -7.31
C GLN A 216 10.31 -2.25 -6.84
N GLN A 217 10.90 -2.02 -5.66
CA GLN A 217 11.86 -2.94 -5.05
C GLN A 217 11.20 -4.29 -4.74
N ALA A 218 10.05 -4.27 -4.06
CA ALA A 218 9.33 -5.50 -3.73
C ALA A 218 8.92 -6.28 -5.00
N ALA A 219 8.46 -5.59 -6.06
CA ALA A 219 8.14 -6.21 -7.33
C ALA A 219 9.36 -6.90 -7.96
N SER A 220 10.49 -6.19 -8.00
CA SER A 220 11.77 -6.70 -8.52
C SER A 220 12.23 -7.94 -7.77
N ASP A 221 12.28 -7.88 -6.44
CA ASP A 221 12.77 -8.95 -5.58
C ASP A 221 11.90 -10.22 -5.65
N ASN A 222 10.64 -10.06 -6.03
CA ASN A 222 9.69 -11.16 -6.17
C ASN A 222 9.43 -11.58 -7.63
N GLY A 223 10.18 -11.03 -8.62
CA GLY A 223 10.00 -11.37 -10.03
C GLY A 223 8.62 -10.97 -10.58
N CYS A 224 8.06 -9.88 -10.06
CA CYS A 224 6.84 -9.23 -10.55
C CYS A 224 7.20 -8.03 -11.44
N LYS A 225 6.22 -7.50 -12.16
CA LYS A 225 6.37 -6.27 -12.94
C LYS A 225 5.93 -5.05 -12.11
N TYR A 226 6.43 -3.87 -12.48
CA TYR A 226 6.05 -2.60 -11.89
C TYR A 226 5.56 -1.64 -12.97
N ALA A 227 4.37 -1.04 -12.77
CA ALA A 227 3.78 -0.03 -13.63
C ALA A 227 3.79 1.33 -12.93
N ASP A 228 4.43 2.34 -13.53
CA ASP A 228 4.51 3.70 -12.99
C ASP A 228 3.32 4.56 -13.46
N SER A 229 2.10 4.17 -13.09
CA SER A 229 0.91 4.96 -13.41
C SER A 229 0.86 6.31 -12.69
N PHE A 230 1.68 6.50 -11.64
CA PHE A 230 1.83 7.80 -10.97
C PHE A 230 2.23 8.88 -11.99
N THR A 231 3.24 8.60 -12.80
CA THR A 231 3.75 9.55 -13.81
C THR A 231 2.69 9.89 -14.86
N ALA A 232 1.80 8.97 -15.20
CA ALA A 232 0.72 9.22 -16.17
C ALA A 232 -0.38 10.17 -15.65
N LEU A 233 -0.52 10.30 -14.33
CA LEU A 233 -1.59 11.07 -13.69
C LEU A 233 -1.11 12.36 -13.03
N CYS A 234 0.20 12.53 -12.80
CA CYS A 234 0.73 13.73 -12.15
C CYS A 234 1.09 14.82 -13.17
N GLY A 235 0.99 16.07 -12.73
CA GLY A 235 1.58 17.21 -13.42
C GLY A 235 3.08 17.34 -13.13
N ASP A 236 3.71 18.37 -13.71
CA ASP A 236 5.14 18.66 -13.53
C ASP A 236 5.52 18.90 -12.05
N ASP A 237 4.57 19.31 -11.23
CA ASP A 237 4.74 19.50 -9.78
C ASP A 237 4.62 18.20 -8.98
N GLY A 238 4.31 17.08 -9.63
CA GLY A 238 4.19 15.76 -9.03
C GLY A 238 2.89 15.50 -8.28
N TYR A 239 1.89 16.36 -8.42
CA TYR A 239 0.57 16.20 -7.85
C TYR A 239 -0.45 15.78 -8.91
N LEU A 240 -1.57 15.19 -8.45
CA LEU A 240 -2.68 14.79 -9.33
C LEU A 240 -3.15 15.99 -10.15
N MET A 241 -3.19 15.83 -11.46
CA MET A 241 -3.72 16.87 -12.36
C MET A 241 -5.19 17.16 -12.05
N ALA A 242 -5.56 18.44 -12.01
CA ALA A 242 -6.89 18.89 -11.60
C ALA A 242 -8.05 18.29 -12.44
N ASN A 243 -7.82 18.00 -13.72
CA ASN A 243 -8.80 17.35 -14.59
C ASN A 243 -8.97 15.85 -14.33
N TYR A 244 -8.11 15.27 -13.49
CA TYR A 244 -8.18 13.87 -13.06
C TYR A 244 -8.70 13.70 -11.63
N ASP A 245 -8.85 14.77 -10.85
CA ASP A 245 -9.35 14.74 -9.48
C ASP A 245 -10.86 14.48 -9.45
N SER A 246 -11.32 13.57 -8.58
CA SER A 246 -12.76 13.36 -8.32
C SER A 246 -13.39 14.47 -7.50
N GLY A 247 -12.58 15.38 -6.93
CA GLY A 247 -12.99 16.47 -6.05
C GLY A 247 -12.67 16.23 -4.57
N ASP A 248 -12.19 15.05 -4.20
CA ASP A 248 -11.70 14.73 -2.84
C ASP A 248 -10.18 14.88 -2.70
N GLY A 249 -9.50 15.04 -3.83
CA GLY A 249 -8.06 15.21 -3.91
C GLY A 249 -7.24 13.93 -3.75
N LEU A 250 -7.88 12.80 -3.43
CA LEU A 250 -7.26 11.50 -3.23
C LEU A 250 -7.52 10.56 -4.41
N LYS A 251 -8.77 10.51 -4.88
CA LYS A 251 -9.21 9.53 -5.87
C LYS A 251 -9.24 10.15 -7.26
N PRO A 252 -8.69 9.48 -8.26
CA PRO A 252 -8.90 9.89 -9.64
C PRO A 252 -10.37 9.75 -10.04
N ASN A 253 -10.85 10.68 -10.86
CA ASN A 253 -12.13 10.56 -11.55
C ASN A 253 -12.02 9.58 -12.74
N SER A 254 -13.11 9.43 -13.50
CA SER A 254 -13.13 8.54 -14.68
C SER A 254 -12.05 8.88 -15.71
N ASN A 255 -11.71 10.16 -15.90
CA ASN A 255 -10.67 10.55 -16.86
C ASN A 255 -9.29 10.12 -16.37
N GLY A 256 -8.99 10.29 -15.07
CA GLY A 256 -7.74 9.84 -14.47
C GLY A 256 -7.61 8.31 -14.51
N LEU A 257 -8.67 7.58 -14.18
CA LEU A 257 -8.65 6.12 -14.28
C LEU A 257 -8.51 5.61 -15.71
N ASN A 258 -9.13 6.27 -16.70
CA ASN A 258 -8.92 5.97 -18.11
C ASN A 258 -7.48 6.27 -18.56
N ALA A 259 -6.86 7.34 -18.04
CA ALA A 259 -5.44 7.61 -18.28
C ALA A 259 -4.55 6.49 -17.71
N MET A 260 -4.83 6.01 -16.50
CA MET A 260 -4.16 4.84 -15.93
C MET A 260 -4.35 3.58 -16.81
N LEU A 261 -5.55 3.28 -17.25
CA LEU A 261 -5.80 2.13 -18.16
C LEU A 261 -5.07 2.31 -19.49
N SER A 262 -5.01 3.50 -20.04
CA SER A 262 -4.24 3.81 -21.25
C SER A 262 -2.74 3.60 -21.02
N TYR A 263 -2.21 4.02 -19.87
CA TYR A 263 -0.83 3.76 -19.50
C TYR A 263 -0.53 2.25 -19.45
N LEU A 264 -1.39 1.46 -18.82
CA LEU A 264 -1.23 0.00 -18.75
C LEU A 264 -1.26 -0.65 -20.13
N ARG A 265 -2.07 -0.15 -21.10
CA ARG A 265 -2.09 -0.64 -22.48
C ARG A 265 -0.82 -0.34 -23.24
N THR A 266 -0.24 0.84 -23.02
CA THR A 266 0.99 1.28 -23.70
C THR A 266 2.26 0.85 -22.97
N HIS A 267 2.15 0.15 -21.84
CA HIS A 267 3.25 -0.45 -21.07
C HIS A 267 2.94 -1.92 -20.76
N ALA A 268 2.56 -2.65 -21.80
CA ALA A 268 2.10 -4.02 -21.62
C ALA A 268 3.24 -4.96 -21.17
N ALA A 269 2.96 -5.83 -20.19
CA ALA A 269 3.85 -6.93 -19.85
C ALA A 269 3.87 -7.94 -21.00
N GLN A 270 5.06 -8.20 -21.52
CA GLN A 270 5.32 -9.18 -22.58
C GLN A 270 5.63 -10.54 -21.97
#